data_95a1f5021d1d1518012c8b9b367c22dc
#
_entry.id   95a1f5021d1d1518012c8b9b367c22dc
#
_cell.length_a   1.000
_cell.length_b   1.000
_cell.length_c   1.000
_cell.angle_alpha   90.00
_cell.angle_beta   90.00
_cell.angle_gamma   90.00
#
_symmetry.space_group_name_H-M   'P 1'
#
loop_
_entity.id
_entity.type
_entity.pdbx_description
1 polymer ?
#
loop_
_entity_poly.entity_id
_entity_poly.type
_entity_poly.pdbx_seq_one_letter_code
_entity_poly.pdbx_strand_id
1 'polypeptide(L)'
;MYRHFFKPLFDFLLSFIALILLSPFFILFTPIVAIAMKGNPFFVQKRPGKNGKIFRMIKYRTMTNAKDKDGVLLPDEKRLTSFGKLMRKLSLDELPEIFNIFLGQMSIVGPRPLLASYLPLYNDFQARRHEVRPGLTGWAQVSGRNAISWEQKFAKDVEYVDNMSFAFDVKIFFLTIAKVFKREGISQEGQATMEVFTGTPKKEINVLILSAGRRVELVKLFKEARDRLGYGGKVVAVDLSDTAPALYFADEHYFLPRIGTDDYIEKLIEICKDCKINLIVPTIDTELMLLAEEREYIERETGALINIGSKECVDICCDKTLTAKFFAENGFNAPHTYTEEELNDGKYSFPLFIKPRDGSSSINAFKVENEQQLRFFLSYVKKPIVQECVSGKEYTVDAFIDFEGNIISVVPRIRLAVRSGEILKGEIDMNEAIISDVTKMIEKLRPSGHITVQGFFGEDEIMRYIEINPRFGGGAPMSIRAGADTCEWLYKIVAGEKIDASKVKIADGAVYVRFDDSVRVK
;
A
#
# COMPACT_ATOMS: atom_id res chain seq x y z
N MET A 1 -16.22 36.44 21.92
CA MET A 1 -16.42 36.70 23.33
C MET A 1 -16.84 35.42 24.08
N TYR A 2 -17.84 34.63 23.59
CA TYR A 2 -18.30 33.41 24.26
C TYR A 2 -17.15 32.41 24.51
N ARG A 3 -16.41 32.00 23.45
CA ARG A 3 -15.32 30.98 23.47
C ARG A 3 -14.20 31.27 24.49
N HIS A 4 -13.87 32.54 24.71
CA HIS A 4 -12.68 32.93 25.49
C HIS A 4 -12.99 33.43 26.89
N PHE A 5 -14.20 33.91 27.14
CA PHE A 5 -14.57 34.48 28.44
C PHE A 5 -15.77 33.79 29.09
N PHE A 6 -16.94 33.81 28.46
CA PHE A 6 -18.15 33.29 29.09
C PHE A 6 -18.15 31.78 29.29
N LYS A 7 -17.69 31.01 28.27
CA LYS A 7 -17.66 29.56 28.39
C LYS A 7 -16.72 29.05 29.50
N PRO A 8 -15.47 29.52 29.63
CA PRO A 8 -14.62 29.15 30.76
C PRO A 8 -15.21 29.54 32.13
N LEU A 9 -15.88 30.69 32.20
CA LEU A 9 -16.54 31.13 33.42
C LEU A 9 -17.73 30.23 33.80
N PHE A 10 -18.58 29.88 32.83
CA PHE A 10 -19.69 28.96 33.06
C PHE A 10 -19.20 27.56 33.41
N ASP A 11 -18.20 27.02 32.72
CA ASP A 11 -17.59 25.74 33.06
C ASP A 11 -17.10 25.72 34.52
N PHE A 12 -16.40 26.77 34.96
CA PHE A 12 -15.91 26.89 36.32
C PHE A 12 -17.07 27.00 37.35
N LEU A 13 -18.01 27.89 37.15
CA LEU A 13 -19.13 28.11 38.10
C LEU A 13 -20.01 26.86 38.21
N LEU A 14 -20.38 26.26 37.06
CA LEU A 14 -21.25 25.08 37.07
C LEU A 14 -20.54 23.86 37.64
N SER A 15 -19.26 23.68 37.38
CA SER A 15 -18.48 22.57 37.97
C SER A 15 -18.26 22.78 39.47
N PHE A 16 -18.05 24.01 39.94
CA PHE A 16 -17.95 24.33 41.35
C PHE A 16 -19.26 24.01 42.10
N ILE A 17 -20.40 24.46 41.58
CA ILE A 17 -21.73 24.14 42.13
C ILE A 17 -21.95 22.61 42.11
N ALA A 18 -21.63 21.95 41.01
CA ALA A 18 -21.76 20.49 40.90
C ALA A 18 -20.90 19.75 41.93
N LEU A 19 -19.66 20.19 42.19
CA LEU A 19 -18.79 19.61 43.21
C LEU A 19 -19.38 19.76 44.63
N ILE A 20 -19.98 20.91 44.96
CA ILE A 20 -20.63 21.09 46.24
C ILE A 20 -21.86 20.18 46.39
N LEU A 21 -22.73 20.15 45.38
CA LEU A 21 -23.95 19.33 45.39
C LEU A 21 -23.66 17.83 45.39
N LEU A 22 -22.63 17.39 44.69
CA LEU A 22 -22.23 15.97 44.59
C LEU A 22 -21.24 15.57 45.69
N SER A 23 -20.78 16.47 46.55
CA SER A 23 -19.83 16.13 47.62
C SER A 23 -20.32 15.00 48.56
N PRO A 24 -21.60 14.96 49.00
CA PRO A 24 -22.08 13.80 49.79
C PRO A 24 -22.01 12.48 49.01
N PHE A 25 -22.34 12.55 47.73
CA PHE A 25 -22.23 11.37 46.84
C PHE A 25 -20.76 10.90 46.72
N PHE A 26 -19.82 11.79 46.47
CA PHE A 26 -18.40 11.43 46.39
C PHE A 26 -17.89 10.82 47.70
N ILE A 27 -18.28 11.38 48.86
CA ILE A 27 -17.87 10.87 50.18
C ILE A 27 -18.38 9.44 50.40
N LEU A 28 -19.62 9.15 50.01
CA LEU A 28 -20.24 7.85 50.24
C LEU A 28 -19.85 6.82 49.13
N PHE A 29 -19.78 7.27 47.89
CA PHE A 29 -19.58 6.36 46.74
C PHE A 29 -18.12 5.96 46.54
N THR A 30 -17.16 6.83 46.83
CA THR A 30 -15.73 6.52 46.68
C THR A 30 -15.26 5.32 47.50
N PRO A 31 -15.62 5.17 48.81
CA PRO A 31 -15.32 3.96 49.55
C PRO A 31 -15.97 2.68 48.98
N ILE A 32 -17.19 2.77 48.44
CA ILE A 32 -17.88 1.64 47.81
C ILE A 32 -17.09 1.18 46.59
N VAL A 33 -16.63 2.11 45.75
CA VAL A 33 -15.78 1.79 44.58
C VAL A 33 -14.45 1.19 45.04
N ALA A 34 -13.81 1.72 46.09
CA ALA A 34 -12.57 1.19 46.62
C ALA A 34 -12.70 -0.27 47.07
N ILE A 35 -13.80 -0.60 47.78
CA ILE A 35 -14.09 -1.99 48.19
C ILE A 35 -14.38 -2.87 46.99
N ALA A 36 -15.23 -2.45 46.06
CA ALA A 36 -15.59 -3.19 44.87
C ALA A 36 -14.39 -3.47 43.94
N MET A 37 -13.45 -2.55 43.84
CA MET A 37 -12.24 -2.65 43.04
C MET A 37 -11.05 -3.24 43.80
N LYS A 38 -11.21 -3.56 45.07
CA LYS A 38 -10.17 -4.07 45.98
C LYS A 38 -8.89 -3.24 45.94
N GLY A 39 -9.04 -1.91 46.04
CA GLY A 39 -7.91 -0.99 46.02
C GLY A 39 -8.29 0.46 45.59
N ASN A 40 -7.35 1.16 44.95
CA ASN A 40 -7.54 2.55 44.55
C ASN A 40 -8.84 2.74 43.74
N PRO A 41 -9.81 3.57 44.19
CA PRO A 41 -11.07 3.81 43.49
C PRO A 41 -10.90 4.60 42.18
N PHE A 42 -9.78 5.30 42.03
CA PHE A 42 -9.58 6.18 40.89
C PHE A 42 -8.70 5.52 39.81
N PHE A 43 -9.04 5.81 38.58
CA PHE A 43 -8.25 5.53 37.39
C PHE A 43 -7.84 6.87 36.77
N VAL A 44 -6.53 7.04 36.56
CA VAL A 44 -5.97 8.28 35.98
C VAL A 44 -5.29 7.94 34.66
N GLN A 45 -5.66 8.66 33.61
CA GLN A 45 -5.12 8.45 32.27
C GLN A 45 -4.68 9.77 31.62
N LYS A 46 -3.51 9.76 30.96
CA LYS A 46 -3.04 10.89 30.16
C LYS A 46 -3.90 11.09 28.92
N ARG A 47 -4.41 12.29 28.72
CA ARG A 47 -5.23 12.66 27.57
C ARG A 47 -4.81 14.02 27.02
N PRO A 48 -4.94 14.26 25.68
CA PRO A 48 -4.69 15.58 25.10
C PRO A 48 -5.85 16.52 25.39
N GLY A 49 -5.50 17.71 25.84
CA GLY A 49 -6.40 18.83 26.04
C GLY A 49 -6.29 19.88 24.95
N LYS A 50 -6.60 21.14 25.28
CA LYS A 50 -6.48 22.27 24.37
C LYS A 50 -5.05 22.42 23.85
N ASN A 51 -4.92 22.64 22.54
CA ASN A 51 -3.64 22.73 21.81
C ASN A 51 -2.74 21.48 22.00
N GLY A 52 -3.35 20.30 22.17
CA GLY A 52 -2.61 19.04 22.36
C GLY A 52 -1.93 18.89 23.74
N LYS A 53 -2.07 19.85 24.65
CA LYS A 53 -1.42 19.83 25.96
C LYS A 53 -1.96 18.68 26.82
N ILE A 54 -1.07 17.77 27.22
CA ILE A 54 -1.44 16.57 27.95
C ILE A 54 -1.88 16.93 29.38
N PHE A 55 -3.03 16.40 29.81
CA PHE A 55 -3.53 16.47 31.19
C PHE A 55 -3.85 15.07 31.75
N ARG A 56 -4.09 14.96 33.05
CA ARG A 56 -4.46 13.73 33.73
C ARG A 56 -5.98 13.70 33.95
N MET A 57 -6.66 12.89 33.12
CA MET A 57 -8.12 12.69 33.27
C MET A 57 -8.40 11.71 34.40
N ILE A 58 -9.31 12.05 35.29
CA ILE A 58 -9.64 11.29 36.50
C ILE A 58 -11.01 10.62 36.32
N LYS A 59 -11.09 9.30 36.48
CA LYS A 59 -12.32 8.51 36.45
C LYS A 59 -12.41 7.59 37.66
N TYR A 60 -13.60 7.08 37.96
CA TYR A 60 -13.68 5.91 38.83
C TYR A 60 -13.21 4.66 38.08
N ARG A 61 -12.55 3.79 38.82
CA ARG A 61 -12.07 2.49 38.28
C ARG A 61 -13.25 1.55 38.12
N THR A 62 -13.37 0.91 36.97
CA THR A 62 -14.42 -0.06 36.63
C THR A 62 -13.88 -1.46 36.38
N MET A 63 -12.55 -1.62 36.35
CA MET A 63 -11.84 -2.86 36.07
C MET A 63 -10.84 -3.17 37.19
N THR A 64 -10.64 -4.45 37.47
CA THR A 64 -9.60 -4.91 38.39
C THR A 64 -8.21 -4.88 37.74
N ASN A 65 -7.15 -5.00 38.56
CA ASN A 65 -5.78 -5.17 38.09
C ASN A 65 -5.37 -6.65 38.00
N ALA A 66 -6.31 -7.55 37.70
CA ALA A 66 -6.04 -8.97 37.60
C ALA A 66 -5.01 -9.26 36.50
N LYS A 67 -4.02 -10.06 36.84
CA LYS A 67 -2.90 -10.47 35.98
C LYS A 67 -2.90 -11.97 35.76
N ASP A 68 -2.27 -12.43 34.71
CA ASP A 68 -1.96 -13.82 34.45
C ASP A 68 -0.73 -14.31 35.30
N LYS A 69 -0.32 -15.55 35.05
CA LYS A 69 0.83 -16.18 35.75
C LYS A 69 2.17 -15.50 35.42
N ASP A 70 2.25 -14.79 34.29
CA ASP A 70 3.44 -14.10 33.80
C ASP A 70 3.46 -12.62 34.20
N GLY A 71 2.48 -12.18 35.00
CA GLY A 71 2.38 -10.81 35.48
C GLY A 71 1.78 -9.82 34.46
N VAL A 72 1.27 -10.29 33.34
CA VAL A 72 0.60 -9.48 32.30
C VAL A 72 -0.88 -9.27 32.67
N LEU A 73 -1.42 -8.08 32.40
CA LEU A 73 -2.83 -7.80 32.67
C LEU A 73 -3.74 -8.71 31.82
N LEU A 74 -4.74 -9.31 32.44
CA LEU A 74 -5.76 -10.07 31.73
C LEU A 74 -6.53 -9.19 30.75
N PRO A 75 -7.13 -9.78 29.67
CA PRO A 75 -8.00 -9.06 28.75
C PRO A 75 -9.11 -8.27 29.47
N ASP A 76 -9.49 -7.13 28.92
CA ASP A 76 -10.45 -6.19 29.52
C ASP A 76 -11.78 -6.84 29.91
N GLU A 77 -12.26 -7.81 29.12
CA GLU A 77 -13.48 -8.59 29.38
C GLU A 77 -13.42 -9.37 30.69
N LYS A 78 -12.24 -9.90 31.04
CA LYS A 78 -12.02 -10.65 32.29
C LYS A 78 -11.78 -9.76 33.51
N ARG A 79 -11.37 -8.50 33.27
CA ARG A 79 -11.10 -7.52 34.33
C ARG A 79 -12.32 -6.66 34.68
N LEU A 80 -13.26 -6.49 33.74
CA LEU A 80 -14.46 -5.69 33.91
C LEU A 80 -15.46 -6.38 34.82
N THR A 81 -15.66 -5.81 36.03
CA THR A 81 -16.58 -6.37 37.04
C THR A 81 -18.05 -6.06 36.71
N SER A 82 -19.00 -6.83 37.26
CA SER A 82 -20.43 -6.55 37.12
C SER A 82 -20.80 -5.18 37.66
N PHE A 83 -20.19 -4.76 38.77
CA PHE A 83 -20.33 -3.41 39.33
C PHE A 83 -19.75 -2.35 38.37
N GLY A 84 -18.58 -2.61 37.78
CA GLY A 84 -17.99 -1.74 36.77
C GLY A 84 -18.85 -1.61 35.51
N LYS A 85 -19.52 -2.68 35.08
CA LYS A 85 -20.50 -2.63 33.96
C LYS A 85 -21.68 -1.72 34.32
N LEU A 86 -22.21 -1.84 35.54
CA LEU A 86 -23.29 -0.96 36.00
C LEU A 86 -22.86 0.52 36.06
N MET A 87 -21.66 0.80 36.57
CA MET A 87 -21.11 2.16 36.62
C MET A 87 -20.99 2.76 35.23
N ARG A 88 -20.45 2.04 34.27
CA ARG A 88 -20.36 2.49 32.84
C ARG A 88 -21.73 2.71 32.23
N LYS A 89 -22.67 1.81 32.49
CA LYS A 89 -24.07 1.94 32.00
C LYS A 89 -24.76 3.20 32.50
N LEU A 90 -24.44 3.64 33.72
CA LEU A 90 -24.99 4.83 34.34
C LEU A 90 -24.06 6.06 34.19
N SER A 91 -22.91 5.92 33.51
CA SER A 91 -21.88 6.96 33.38
C SER A 91 -21.35 7.51 34.71
N LEU A 92 -21.48 6.75 35.78
CA LEU A 92 -21.01 7.14 37.13
C LEU A 92 -19.48 7.17 37.19
N ASP A 93 -18.82 6.38 36.37
CA ASP A 93 -17.36 6.35 36.26
C ASP A 93 -16.76 7.65 35.75
N GLU A 94 -17.52 8.47 35.03
CA GLU A 94 -17.08 9.76 34.47
C GLU A 94 -17.32 10.95 35.43
N LEU A 95 -18.04 10.78 36.53
CA LEU A 95 -18.31 11.85 37.49
C LEU A 95 -17.05 12.56 38.01
N PRO A 96 -15.92 11.88 38.30
CA PRO A 96 -14.70 12.55 38.74
C PRO A 96 -14.09 13.52 37.70
N GLU A 97 -14.48 13.44 36.40
CA GLU A 97 -14.05 14.40 35.39
C GLU A 97 -14.50 15.85 35.70
N ILE A 98 -15.50 16.03 36.56
CA ILE A 98 -15.93 17.36 37.06
C ILE A 98 -14.75 18.08 37.72
N PHE A 99 -13.84 17.39 38.42
CA PHE A 99 -12.61 17.98 38.94
C PHE A 99 -11.71 18.52 37.82
N ASN A 100 -11.61 17.79 36.67
CA ASN A 100 -10.85 18.30 35.54
C ASN A 100 -11.49 19.54 34.90
N ILE A 101 -12.84 19.64 34.91
CA ILE A 101 -13.56 20.84 34.44
C ILE A 101 -13.27 22.02 35.38
N PHE A 102 -13.41 21.82 36.68
CA PHE A 102 -13.12 22.83 37.68
C PHE A 102 -11.69 23.37 37.59
N LEU A 103 -10.71 22.47 37.35
CA LEU A 103 -9.30 22.83 37.14
C LEU A 103 -9.03 23.47 35.76
N GLY A 104 -10.05 23.66 34.92
CA GLY A 104 -9.94 24.27 33.61
C GLY A 104 -9.22 23.41 32.56
N GLN A 105 -9.02 22.12 32.83
CA GLN A 105 -8.40 21.16 31.90
C GLN A 105 -9.41 20.61 30.87
N MET A 106 -10.68 20.55 31.27
CA MET A 106 -11.83 20.12 30.46
C MET A 106 -12.92 21.20 30.46
N SER A 107 -13.97 20.97 29.72
CA SER A 107 -15.21 21.74 29.63
C SER A 107 -16.40 20.80 29.80
N ILE A 108 -17.58 21.33 30.12
CA ILE A 108 -18.81 20.54 30.14
C ILE A 108 -19.11 20.03 28.72
N VAL A 109 -19.04 20.92 27.74
CA VAL A 109 -19.30 20.58 26.32
C VAL A 109 -18.03 20.81 25.49
N GLY A 110 -17.63 19.83 24.73
CA GLY A 110 -16.45 19.88 23.84
C GLY A 110 -16.15 18.54 23.20
N PRO A 111 -15.16 18.44 22.28
CA PRO A 111 -14.71 17.18 21.74
C PRO A 111 -14.24 16.20 22.82
N ARG A 112 -14.65 14.93 22.74
CA ARG A 112 -14.24 13.91 23.73
C ARG A 112 -12.71 13.74 23.75
N PRO A 113 -12.02 13.73 24.92
CA PRO A 113 -10.57 13.52 24.98
C PRO A 113 -10.22 12.08 24.59
N LEU A 114 -9.52 11.90 23.46
CA LEU A 114 -9.09 10.60 22.93
C LEU A 114 -7.69 10.22 23.47
N LEU A 115 -7.11 9.12 23.00
CA LEU A 115 -5.80 8.66 23.44
C LEU A 115 -4.69 9.63 22.98
N ALA A 116 -3.67 9.83 23.83
CA ALA A 116 -2.53 10.67 23.49
C ALA A 116 -1.72 10.10 22.29
N SER A 117 -1.76 8.79 22.09
CA SER A 117 -1.15 8.10 20.93
C SER A 117 -1.78 8.49 19.60
N TYR A 118 -2.97 9.08 19.57
CA TYR A 118 -3.63 9.53 18.35
C TYR A 118 -3.15 10.90 17.84
N LEU A 119 -2.43 11.68 18.66
CA LEU A 119 -1.96 13.01 18.27
C LEU A 119 -1.14 13.02 16.96
N PRO A 120 -0.16 12.13 16.75
CA PRO A 120 0.61 12.10 15.51
C PRO A 120 -0.17 11.55 14.30
N LEU A 121 -1.36 10.97 14.51
CA LEU A 121 -2.18 10.35 13.47
C LEU A 121 -3.21 11.30 12.86
N TYR A 122 -3.45 12.47 13.49
CA TYR A 122 -4.41 13.45 12.97
C TYR A 122 -3.84 14.21 11.77
N ASN A 123 -4.64 14.34 10.73
CA ASN A 123 -4.40 15.34 9.69
C ASN A 123 -4.74 16.75 10.21
N ASP A 124 -4.38 17.80 9.44
CA ASP A 124 -4.57 19.20 9.85
C ASP A 124 -6.04 19.53 10.19
N PHE A 125 -6.99 18.97 9.44
CA PHE A 125 -8.42 19.15 9.71
C PHE A 125 -8.82 18.53 11.06
N GLN A 126 -8.42 17.29 11.31
CA GLN A 126 -8.74 16.55 12.52
C GLN A 126 -8.08 17.14 13.76
N ALA A 127 -6.86 17.67 13.63
CA ALA A 127 -6.10 18.32 14.70
C ALA A 127 -6.83 19.55 15.25
N ARG A 128 -7.68 20.21 14.45
CA ARG A 128 -8.48 21.37 14.85
C ARG A 128 -9.41 21.10 16.04
N ARG A 129 -9.77 19.83 16.32
CA ARG A 129 -10.53 19.43 17.52
C ARG A 129 -9.86 19.85 18.82
N HIS A 130 -8.54 20.05 18.82
CA HIS A 130 -7.75 20.50 19.96
C HIS A 130 -7.67 22.03 20.09
N GLU A 131 -8.29 22.82 19.22
CA GLU A 131 -8.37 24.27 19.37
C GLU A 131 -9.18 24.69 20.59
N VAL A 132 -10.00 23.80 21.14
CA VAL A 132 -10.84 24.01 22.30
C VAL A 132 -10.51 23.01 23.42
N ARG A 133 -11.04 23.24 24.64
CA ARG A 133 -10.94 22.27 25.73
C ARG A 133 -11.79 21.03 25.40
N PRO A 134 -11.31 19.81 25.70
CA PRO A 134 -12.11 18.61 25.57
C PRO A 134 -13.31 18.66 26.54
N GLY A 135 -14.41 18.01 26.13
CA GLY A 135 -15.66 18.02 26.88
C GLY A 135 -15.97 16.71 27.58
N LEU A 136 -16.76 16.80 28.67
CA LEU A 136 -17.42 15.65 29.29
C LEU A 136 -18.46 15.07 28.31
N THR A 137 -19.19 15.93 27.62
CA THR A 137 -20.05 15.60 26.48
C THR A 137 -19.69 16.44 25.25
N GLY A 138 -20.17 16.07 24.07
CA GLY A 138 -19.85 16.78 22.84
C GLY A 138 -20.74 16.41 21.66
N TRP A 139 -20.64 17.17 20.57
CA TRP A 139 -21.49 17.02 19.42
C TRP A 139 -21.37 15.63 18.77
N ALA A 140 -20.17 15.08 18.61
CA ALA A 140 -19.97 13.72 18.11
C ALA A 140 -20.60 12.65 19.02
N GLN A 141 -20.57 12.85 20.35
CA GLN A 141 -21.16 11.92 21.31
C GLN A 141 -22.68 11.89 21.23
N VAL A 142 -23.33 13.03 21.02
CA VAL A 142 -24.80 13.10 20.90
C VAL A 142 -25.31 12.81 19.48
N SER A 143 -24.45 12.86 18.45
CA SER A 143 -24.84 12.63 17.05
C SER A 143 -24.75 11.17 16.59
N GLY A 144 -24.08 10.27 17.32
CA GLY A 144 -23.98 8.86 16.89
C GLY A 144 -23.10 7.98 17.77
N ARG A 145 -22.32 8.55 18.71
CA ARG A 145 -21.40 7.79 19.61
C ARG A 145 -20.49 6.80 18.86
N ASN A 146 -20.76 5.49 19.06
CA ASN A 146 -19.96 4.39 18.49
C ASN A 146 -20.50 3.86 17.15
N ALA A 147 -21.64 4.40 16.66
CA ALA A 147 -22.26 3.98 15.41
C ALA A 147 -21.74 4.75 14.18
N ILE A 148 -20.88 5.76 14.37
CA ILE A 148 -20.30 6.58 13.29
C ILE A 148 -18.80 6.32 13.15
N SER A 149 -18.26 6.46 11.92
CA SER A 149 -16.83 6.28 11.63
C SER A 149 -15.94 7.30 12.35
N TRP A 150 -14.64 7.07 12.36
CA TRP A 150 -13.67 8.02 12.91
C TRP A 150 -13.72 9.37 12.17
N GLU A 151 -13.83 9.34 10.83
CA GLU A 151 -13.92 10.55 10.00
C GLU A 151 -15.17 11.35 10.35
N GLN A 152 -16.32 10.70 10.49
CA GLN A 152 -17.56 11.34 10.90
C GLN A 152 -17.47 11.95 12.31
N LYS A 153 -16.78 11.25 13.26
CA LYS A 153 -16.55 11.80 14.61
C LYS A 153 -15.71 13.07 14.57
N PHE A 154 -14.59 13.04 13.82
CA PHE A 154 -13.73 14.21 13.69
C PHE A 154 -14.43 15.36 12.96
N ALA A 155 -15.22 15.06 11.93
CA ALA A 155 -16.03 16.09 11.27
C ALA A 155 -17.01 16.75 12.25
N LYS A 156 -17.69 15.97 13.10
CA LYS A 156 -18.57 16.50 14.16
C LYS A 156 -17.81 17.29 15.23
N ASP A 157 -16.63 16.86 15.61
CA ASP A 157 -15.79 17.60 16.56
C ASP A 157 -15.35 18.95 15.99
N VAL A 158 -14.96 19.01 14.70
CA VAL A 158 -14.59 20.26 14.02
C VAL A 158 -15.82 21.15 13.78
N GLU A 159 -16.97 20.58 13.38
CA GLU A 159 -18.24 21.31 13.28
C GLU A 159 -18.59 22.03 14.59
N TYR A 160 -18.35 21.37 15.75
CA TYR A 160 -18.52 22.00 17.05
C TYR A 160 -17.53 23.16 17.29
N VAL A 161 -16.25 22.98 16.92
CA VAL A 161 -15.21 24.02 17.05
C VAL A 161 -15.60 25.29 16.27
N ASP A 162 -16.11 25.10 15.04
CA ASP A 162 -16.47 26.19 14.14
C ASP A 162 -17.76 26.92 14.58
N ASN A 163 -18.73 26.18 15.13
CA ASN A 163 -20.04 26.71 15.49
C ASN A 163 -20.24 26.90 17.00
N MET A 164 -19.15 26.93 17.78
CA MET A 164 -19.22 27.04 19.22
C MET A 164 -19.96 28.29 19.65
N SER A 165 -21.11 28.11 20.36
CA SER A 165 -21.95 29.15 20.88
C SER A 165 -22.68 28.68 22.15
N PHE A 166 -23.20 29.62 22.96
CA PHE A 166 -24.00 29.27 24.13
C PHE A 166 -25.23 28.42 23.78
N ALA A 167 -25.95 28.80 22.74
CA ALA A 167 -27.11 28.04 22.27
C ALA A 167 -26.76 26.62 21.83
N PHE A 168 -25.61 26.45 21.18
CA PHE A 168 -25.16 25.12 20.75
C PHE A 168 -24.72 24.24 21.92
N ASP A 169 -24.05 24.81 22.92
CA ASP A 169 -23.70 24.10 24.15
C ASP A 169 -24.95 23.66 24.91
N VAL A 170 -25.95 24.54 25.06
CA VAL A 170 -27.24 24.21 25.69
C VAL A 170 -27.96 23.11 24.93
N LYS A 171 -28.00 23.16 23.59
CA LYS A 171 -28.56 22.10 22.75
C LYS A 171 -27.89 20.75 23.01
N ILE A 172 -26.54 20.69 22.98
CA ILE A 172 -25.78 19.48 23.23
C ILE A 172 -26.04 18.95 24.66
N PHE A 173 -26.11 19.81 25.64
CA PHE A 173 -26.38 19.44 27.02
C PHE A 173 -27.75 18.74 27.16
N PHE A 174 -28.81 19.30 26.61
CA PHE A 174 -30.15 18.67 26.66
C PHE A 174 -30.22 17.37 25.83
N LEU A 175 -29.56 17.31 24.68
CA LEU A 175 -29.44 16.07 23.91
C LEU A 175 -28.70 14.97 24.69
N THR A 176 -27.69 15.34 25.47
CA THR A 176 -26.97 14.41 26.35
C THR A 176 -27.92 13.82 27.40
N ILE A 177 -28.68 14.68 28.09
CA ILE A 177 -29.66 14.23 29.08
C ILE A 177 -30.69 13.29 28.44
N ALA A 178 -31.26 13.65 27.28
CA ALA A 178 -32.22 12.81 26.58
C ALA A 178 -31.65 11.44 26.23
N LYS A 179 -30.39 11.36 25.76
CA LYS A 179 -29.72 10.10 25.41
C LYS A 179 -29.37 9.23 26.61
N VAL A 180 -28.97 9.83 27.73
CA VAL A 180 -28.74 9.08 28.97
C VAL A 180 -30.03 8.42 29.45
N PHE A 181 -31.18 9.12 29.37
CA PHE A 181 -32.47 8.55 29.73
C PHE A 181 -32.96 7.48 28.75
N LYS A 182 -32.76 7.66 27.44
CA LYS A 182 -33.18 6.66 26.41
C LYS A 182 -32.31 5.43 26.35
N ARG A 183 -31.12 5.43 26.98
CA ARG A 183 -30.12 4.32 26.98
C ARG A 183 -29.69 3.88 25.57
N GLU A 184 -29.71 4.78 24.59
CA GLU A 184 -29.33 4.50 23.20
C GLU A 184 -27.81 4.62 22.97
N GLY A 185 -27.24 3.71 22.15
CA GLY A 185 -25.89 3.85 21.58
C GLY A 185 -24.72 3.48 22.51
N ILE A 186 -24.89 2.55 23.45
CA ILE A 186 -23.85 2.15 24.42
C ILE A 186 -22.83 1.19 23.83
N SER A 187 -23.18 0.40 22.81
CA SER A 187 -22.26 -0.54 22.12
C SER A 187 -22.54 -0.61 20.62
N GLN A 188 -21.50 -0.83 19.81
CA GLN A 188 -21.64 -1.32 18.44
C GLN A 188 -22.15 -2.76 18.50
N GLU A 189 -23.03 -3.17 17.57
CA GLU A 189 -23.45 -4.57 17.48
C GLU A 189 -22.22 -5.46 17.37
N GLY A 190 -22.01 -6.33 18.37
CA GLY A 190 -20.98 -7.36 18.38
C GLY A 190 -19.60 -6.99 18.98
N GLN A 191 -19.33 -5.71 19.37
CA GLN A 191 -18.03 -5.35 19.97
C GLN A 191 -18.17 -4.48 21.24
N ALA A 192 -17.38 -4.80 22.26
CA ALA A 192 -17.37 -4.09 23.54
C ALA A 192 -16.65 -2.72 23.48
N THR A 193 -15.83 -2.48 22.49
CA THR A 193 -15.05 -1.25 22.27
C THR A 193 -14.91 -0.97 20.77
N MET A 194 -14.86 0.31 20.41
CA MET A 194 -14.59 0.74 19.03
C MET A 194 -13.16 0.38 18.63
N GLU A 195 -12.96 0.08 17.33
CA GLU A 195 -11.64 -0.14 16.75
C GLU A 195 -10.67 1.01 17.03
N VAL A 196 -9.40 0.69 17.18
CA VAL A 196 -8.34 1.67 17.43
C VAL A 196 -8.18 2.56 16.20
N PHE A 197 -8.09 3.89 16.41
CA PHE A 197 -7.78 4.80 15.31
C PHE A 197 -6.32 4.64 14.88
N THR A 198 -6.12 4.30 13.62
CA THR A 198 -4.81 4.07 13.00
C THR A 198 -4.37 5.19 12.05
N GLY A 199 -5.15 6.28 11.97
CA GLY A 199 -5.00 7.36 11.01
C GLY A 199 -6.04 7.27 9.89
N THR A 200 -6.32 8.41 9.24
CA THR A 200 -7.15 8.46 8.04
C THR A 200 -6.25 8.35 6.82
N PRO A 201 -6.47 7.40 5.91
CA PRO A 201 -5.71 7.29 4.68
C PRO A 201 -5.71 8.61 3.90
N LYS A 202 -4.56 8.99 3.34
CA LYS A 202 -4.44 10.22 2.55
C LYS A 202 -5.32 10.20 1.30
N LYS A 203 -5.34 9.07 0.61
CA LYS A 203 -6.10 8.81 -0.63
C LYS A 203 -6.33 7.31 -0.74
N GLU A 204 -7.47 6.88 -1.28
CA GLU A 204 -7.70 5.48 -1.63
C GLU A 204 -7.19 5.23 -3.06
N ILE A 205 -6.30 4.24 -3.22
CA ILE A 205 -5.74 3.85 -4.50
C ILE A 205 -5.77 2.33 -4.59
N ASN A 206 -6.56 1.83 -5.53
CA ASN A 206 -6.71 0.41 -5.81
C ASN A 206 -5.81 0.02 -6.98
N VAL A 207 -4.99 -1.01 -6.79
CA VAL A 207 -4.05 -1.52 -7.79
C VAL A 207 -4.49 -2.91 -8.23
N LEU A 208 -4.55 -3.16 -9.53
CA LEU A 208 -4.82 -4.46 -10.12
C LEU A 208 -3.54 -5.05 -10.71
N ILE A 209 -3.12 -6.22 -10.24
CA ILE A 209 -1.98 -6.97 -10.77
C ILE A 209 -2.52 -8.08 -11.66
N LEU A 210 -2.23 -7.99 -12.97
CA LEU A 210 -2.66 -8.97 -13.97
C LEU A 210 -1.71 -10.16 -14.03
N SER A 211 -2.25 -11.33 -14.39
CA SER A 211 -1.51 -12.59 -14.53
C SER A 211 -0.53 -12.81 -13.39
N ALA A 212 -1.05 -12.64 -12.16
CA ALA A 212 -0.25 -12.53 -10.96
C ALA A 212 0.62 -13.77 -10.68
N GLY A 213 0.16 -14.97 -11.05
CA GLY A 213 0.93 -16.21 -11.05
C GLY A 213 1.73 -16.42 -9.76
N ARG A 214 3.05 -16.46 -9.88
CA ARG A 214 4.02 -16.61 -8.79
C ARG A 214 4.56 -15.26 -8.26
N ARG A 215 3.95 -14.12 -8.61
CA ARG A 215 4.41 -12.76 -8.26
C ARG A 215 4.07 -12.34 -6.81
N VAL A 216 4.11 -13.28 -5.87
CA VAL A 216 3.80 -13.05 -4.44
C VAL A 216 4.57 -11.86 -3.88
N GLU A 217 5.87 -11.78 -4.14
CA GLU A 217 6.71 -10.70 -3.63
C GLU A 217 6.30 -9.33 -4.22
N LEU A 218 5.92 -9.27 -5.48
CA LEU A 218 5.42 -8.02 -6.08
C LEU A 218 4.11 -7.55 -5.41
N VAL A 219 3.18 -8.47 -5.15
CA VAL A 219 1.93 -8.17 -4.41
C VAL A 219 2.25 -7.62 -3.02
N LYS A 220 3.18 -8.25 -2.28
CA LYS A 220 3.63 -7.79 -0.97
C LYS A 220 4.25 -6.38 -1.04
N LEU A 221 5.11 -6.12 -2.03
CA LEU A 221 5.75 -4.82 -2.23
C LEU A 221 4.75 -3.70 -2.49
N PHE A 222 3.72 -3.94 -3.31
CA PHE A 222 2.64 -2.97 -3.49
C PHE A 222 1.88 -2.70 -2.19
N LYS A 223 1.56 -3.72 -1.39
CA LYS A 223 0.91 -3.55 -0.07
C LYS A 223 1.80 -2.76 0.89
N GLU A 224 3.08 -3.11 0.99
CA GLU A 224 4.05 -2.41 1.83
C GLU A 224 4.23 -0.93 1.42
N ALA A 225 4.29 -0.64 0.11
CA ALA A 225 4.39 0.72 -0.41
C ALA A 225 3.14 1.54 -0.07
N ARG A 226 1.93 0.98 -0.27
CA ARG A 226 0.66 1.59 0.12
C ARG A 226 0.66 1.97 1.60
N ASP A 227 0.99 1.01 2.45
CA ASP A 227 0.93 1.17 3.91
C ASP A 227 1.97 2.19 4.40
N ARG A 228 3.19 2.17 3.85
CA ARG A 228 4.27 3.13 4.16
C ARG A 228 3.90 4.55 3.74
N LEU A 229 3.24 4.73 2.61
CA LEU A 229 2.77 6.04 2.12
C LEU A 229 1.53 6.55 2.88
N GLY A 230 0.86 5.67 3.65
CA GLY A 230 -0.37 5.98 4.35
C GLY A 230 -1.57 6.15 3.42
N TYR A 231 -1.57 5.51 2.25
CA TYR A 231 -2.73 5.43 1.38
C TYR A 231 -3.68 4.32 1.83
N GLY A 232 -4.97 4.49 1.53
CA GLY A 232 -5.97 3.42 1.59
C GLY A 232 -6.07 2.69 0.27
N GLY A 233 -7.09 1.83 0.17
CA GLY A 233 -7.36 1.04 -1.03
C GLY A 233 -6.81 -0.38 -0.95
N LYS A 234 -6.95 -1.12 -2.05
CA LYS A 234 -6.68 -2.56 -2.14
C LYS A 234 -5.65 -2.87 -3.21
N VAL A 235 -4.87 -3.91 -2.98
CA VAL A 235 -4.10 -4.59 -4.02
C VAL A 235 -4.90 -5.82 -4.44
N VAL A 236 -5.44 -5.77 -5.64
CA VAL A 236 -6.26 -6.82 -6.26
C VAL A 236 -5.36 -7.61 -7.20
N ALA A 237 -5.46 -8.93 -7.18
CA ALA A 237 -4.73 -9.80 -8.10
C ALA A 237 -5.68 -10.62 -8.95
N VAL A 238 -5.34 -10.83 -10.22
CA VAL A 238 -6.09 -11.68 -11.12
C VAL A 238 -5.19 -12.69 -11.81
N ASP A 239 -5.74 -13.87 -12.07
CA ASP A 239 -5.05 -14.94 -12.81
C ASP A 239 -6.08 -15.83 -13.50
N LEU A 240 -5.64 -16.63 -14.46
CA LEU A 240 -6.43 -17.70 -15.08
C LEU A 240 -6.62 -18.89 -14.13
N SER A 241 -5.60 -19.18 -13.29
CA SER A 241 -5.54 -20.34 -12.41
C SER A 241 -5.96 -20.01 -10.99
N ASP A 242 -6.90 -20.77 -10.45
CA ASP A 242 -7.33 -20.68 -9.04
C ASP A 242 -6.24 -21.13 -8.05
N THR A 243 -5.15 -21.72 -8.53
CA THR A 243 -4.00 -22.17 -7.73
C THR A 243 -2.78 -21.25 -7.86
N ALA A 244 -2.93 -20.08 -8.51
CA ALA A 244 -1.87 -19.08 -8.57
C ALA A 244 -1.59 -18.50 -7.16
N PRO A 245 -0.39 -18.70 -6.58
CA PRO A 245 -0.15 -18.35 -5.17
C PRO A 245 -0.30 -16.85 -4.88
N ALA A 246 0.01 -15.97 -5.84
CA ALA A 246 -0.09 -14.52 -5.63
C ALA A 246 -1.52 -14.04 -5.31
N LEU A 247 -2.55 -14.76 -5.76
CA LEU A 247 -3.96 -14.46 -5.46
C LEU A 247 -4.24 -14.44 -3.95
N TYR A 248 -3.60 -15.33 -3.21
CA TYR A 248 -3.82 -15.54 -1.76
C TYR A 248 -3.04 -14.57 -0.87
N PHE A 249 -2.21 -13.72 -1.46
CA PHE A 249 -1.50 -12.64 -0.76
C PHE A 249 -2.07 -11.25 -1.05
N ALA A 250 -2.94 -11.14 -2.07
CA ALA A 250 -3.67 -9.91 -2.39
C ALA A 250 -4.76 -9.62 -1.36
N ASP A 251 -5.27 -8.39 -1.33
CA ASP A 251 -6.40 -8.02 -0.47
C ASP A 251 -7.73 -8.60 -1.02
N GLU A 252 -7.84 -8.68 -2.35
CA GLU A 252 -8.92 -9.36 -3.09
C GLU A 252 -8.35 -10.02 -4.34
N HIS A 253 -9.04 -11.03 -4.85
CA HIS A 253 -8.65 -11.66 -6.11
C HIS A 253 -9.86 -12.08 -6.95
N TYR A 254 -9.63 -12.14 -8.27
CA TYR A 254 -10.61 -12.54 -9.27
C TYR A 254 -9.96 -13.43 -10.32
N PHE A 255 -10.79 -14.01 -11.19
CA PHE A 255 -10.34 -14.82 -12.30
C PHE A 255 -10.62 -14.12 -13.62
N LEU A 256 -9.63 -14.12 -14.51
CA LEU A 256 -9.78 -13.68 -15.89
C LEU A 256 -9.77 -14.89 -16.84
N PRO A 257 -10.51 -14.82 -17.94
CA PRO A 257 -10.41 -15.83 -18.99
C PRO A 257 -9.03 -15.82 -19.62
N ARG A 258 -8.79 -16.73 -20.58
CA ARG A 258 -7.51 -16.79 -21.28
C ARG A 258 -7.31 -15.52 -22.10
N ILE A 259 -6.09 -14.98 -22.10
CA ILE A 259 -5.70 -13.83 -22.92
C ILE A 259 -6.02 -14.12 -24.40
N GLY A 260 -6.68 -13.17 -25.07
CA GLY A 260 -7.09 -13.28 -26.47
C GLY A 260 -8.42 -14.00 -26.71
N THR A 261 -9.19 -14.34 -25.65
CA THR A 261 -10.59 -14.67 -25.79
C THR A 261 -11.44 -13.39 -25.92
N ASP A 262 -12.58 -13.48 -26.61
CA ASP A 262 -13.41 -12.32 -26.95
C ASP A 262 -13.93 -11.57 -25.72
N ASP A 263 -14.06 -12.24 -24.59
CA ASP A 263 -14.59 -11.71 -23.32
C ASP A 263 -13.51 -11.17 -22.36
N TYR A 264 -12.20 -11.28 -22.72
CA TYR A 264 -11.10 -10.92 -21.82
C TYR A 264 -11.14 -9.44 -21.41
N ILE A 265 -11.24 -8.53 -22.39
CA ILE A 265 -11.22 -7.08 -22.14
C ILE A 265 -12.47 -6.63 -21.39
N GLU A 266 -13.64 -7.12 -21.77
CA GLU A 266 -14.90 -6.79 -21.09
C GLU A 266 -14.87 -7.23 -19.63
N LYS A 267 -14.35 -8.43 -19.35
CA LYS A 267 -14.22 -8.94 -17.98
C LYS A 267 -13.20 -8.17 -17.17
N LEU A 268 -12.09 -7.75 -17.78
CA LEU A 268 -11.09 -6.87 -17.16
C LEU A 268 -11.73 -5.53 -16.76
N ILE A 269 -12.51 -4.91 -17.67
CA ILE A 269 -13.21 -3.65 -17.41
C ILE A 269 -14.23 -3.80 -16.28
N GLU A 270 -15.00 -4.90 -16.26
CA GLU A 270 -15.95 -5.21 -15.18
C GLU A 270 -15.23 -5.22 -13.82
N ILE A 271 -14.16 -6.00 -13.68
CA ILE A 271 -13.37 -6.06 -12.44
C ILE A 271 -12.82 -4.69 -12.06
N CYS A 272 -12.30 -3.93 -13.02
CA CYS A 272 -11.79 -2.59 -12.77
C CYS A 272 -12.86 -1.63 -12.23
N LYS A 273 -14.07 -1.68 -12.77
CA LYS A 273 -15.21 -0.85 -12.32
C LYS A 273 -15.68 -1.27 -10.93
N ASP A 274 -15.87 -2.57 -10.69
CA ASP A 274 -16.34 -3.11 -9.41
C ASP A 274 -15.36 -2.82 -8.26
N CYS A 275 -14.07 -3.00 -8.52
CA CYS A 275 -13.00 -2.75 -7.55
C CYS A 275 -12.52 -1.29 -7.55
N LYS A 276 -13.05 -0.41 -8.40
CA LYS A 276 -12.62 0.99 -8.55
C LYS A 276 -11.11 1.11 -8.73
N ILE A 277 -10.56 0.33 -9.65
CA ILE A 277 -9.11 0.27 -9.90
C ILE A 277 -8.60 1.62 -10.41
N ASN A 278 -7.44 2.04 -9.91
CA ASN A 278 -6.77 3.27 -10.31
C ASN A 278 -5.48 2.99 -11.10
N LEU A 279 -4.90 1.78 -10.94
CA LEU A 279 -3.66 1.37 -11.59
C LEU A 279 -3.76 -0.10 -12.01
N ILE A 280 -3.46 -0.39 -13.27
CA ILE A 280 -3.35 -1.75 -13.83
C ILE A 280 -1.87 -2.06 -14.06
N VAL A 281 -1.40 -3.20 -13.56
CA VAL A 281 0.00 -3.65 -13.62
C VAL A 281 0.08 -5.00 -14.31
N PRO A 282 0.42 -5.06 -15.61
CA PRO A 282 0.68 -6.33 -16.30
C PRO A 282 2.00 -6.95 -15.84
N THR A 283 2.08 -8.29 -15.83
CA THR A 283 3.28 -9.02 -15.39
C THR A 283 3.83 -10.01 -16.39
N ILE A 284 3.16 -10.23 -17.52
CA ILE A 284 3.62 -11.15 -18.59
C ILE A 284 3.53 -10.49 -19.96
N ASP A 285 4.39 -10.93 -20.88
CA ASP A 285 4.55 -10.31 -22.20
C ASP A 285 3.33 -10.53 -23.11
N THR A 286 2.64 -11.66 -22.97
CA THR A 286 1.48 -12.01 -23.79
C THR A 286 0.27 -11.11 -23.61
N GLU A 287 0.18 -10.36 -22.52
CA GLU A 287 -0.90 -9.38 -22.28
C GLU A 287 -0.61 -8.03 -22.93
N LEU A 288 0.69 -7.68 -23.09
CA LEU A 288 1.10 -6.31 -23.37
C LEU A 288 0.56 -5.79 -24.70
N MET A 289 0.60 -6.62 -25.75
CA MET A 289 0.11 -6.21 -27.08
C MET A 289 -1.40 -5.90 -27.04
N LEU A 290 -2.20 -6.78 -26.42
CA LEU A 290 -3.64 -6.60 -26.30
C LEU A 290 -3.97 -5.35 -25.48
N LEU A 291 -3.27 -5.16 -24.34
CA LEU A 291 -3.46 -3.98 -23.50
C LEU A 291 -3.01 -2.68 -24.20
N ALA A 292 -1.98 -2.74 -25.04
CA ALA A 292 -1.52 -1.58 -25.80
C ALA A 292 -2.49 -1.22 -26.94
N GLU A 293 -3.15 -2.20 -27.57
CA GLU A 293 -4.18 -2.01 -28.57
C GLU A 293 -5.47 -1.41 -27.98
N GLU A 294 -5.90 -1.96 -26.83
CA GLU A 294 -7.15 -1.56 -26.17
C GLU A 294 -6.97 -0.48 -25.09
N ARG A 295 -5.77 0.10 -24.97
CA ARG A 295 -5.42 1.04 -23.91
C ARG A 295 -6.41 2.18 -23.75
N GLU A 296 -6.69 2.89 -24.83
CA GLU A 296 -7.59 4.05 -24.82
C GLU A 296 -9.02 3.66 -24.41
N TYR A 297 -9.47 2.48 -24.84
CA TYR A 297 -10.78 1.95 -24.48
C TYR A 297 -10.83 1.61 -22.98
N ILE A 298 -9.84 0.88 -22.44
CA ILE A 298 -9.80 0.48 -21.04
C ILE A 298 -9.68 1.73 -20.14
N GLU A 299 -8.75 2.66 -20.44
CA GLU A 299 -8.55 3.87 -19.64
C GLU A 299 -9.79 4.78 -19.64
N ARG A 300 -10.49 4.89 -20.77
CA ARG A 300 -11.74 5.66 -20.88
C ARG A 300 -12.88 5.03 -20.05
N GLU A 301 -13.03 3.72 -20.10
CA GLU A 301 -14.11 3.01 -19.42
C GLU A 301 -13.91 2.89 -17.91
N THR A 302 -12.66 2.84 -17.45
CA THR A 302 -12.31 2.56 -16.04
C THR A 302 -11.75 3.75 -15.31
N GLY A 303 -11.12 4.70 -16.01
CA GLY A 303 -10.31 5.77 -15.41
C GLY A 303 -8.99 5.28 -14.82
N ALA A 304 -8.64 3.99 -14.98
CA ALA A 304 -7.42 3.41 -14.44
C ALA A 304 -6.24 3.67 -15.37
N LEU A 305 -5.09 4.07 -14.80
CA LEU A 305 -3.82 4.15 -15.51
C LEU A 305 -3.27 2.74 -15.77
N ILE A 306 -2.80 2.45 -16.98
CA ILE A 306 -2.14 1.17 -17.28
C ILE A 306 -0.62 1.37 -17.28
N ASN A 307 0.09 0.57 -16.48
CA ASN A 307 1.56 0.59 -16.40
C ASN A 307 2.18 -0.12 -17.62
N ILE A 308 2.08 0.52 -18.78
CA ILE A 308 2.54 0.00 -20.07
C ILE A 308 3.06 1.15 -20.94
N GLY A 309 4.03 0.87 -21.81
CA GLY A 309 4.51 1.81 -22.83
C GLY A 309 3.53 2.04 -23.97
N SER A 310 3.92 2.86 -24.95
CA SER A 310 3.17 3.03 -26.18
C SER A 310 3.08 1.73 -26.97
N LYS A 311 2.09 1.62 -27.87
CA LYS A 311 1.97 0.46 -28.76
C LYS A 311 3.25 0.21 -29.55
N GLU A 312 3.87 1.26 -30.10
CA GLU A 312 5.14 1.16 -30.84
C GLU A 312 6.27 0.57 -29.97
N CYS A 313 6.40 1.03 -28.74
CA CYS A 313 7.38 0.48 -27.80
C CYS A 313 7.10 -0.99 -27.51
N VAL A 314 5.85 -1.36 -27.26
CA VAL A 314 5.44 -2.75 -26.99
C VAL A 314 5.70 -3.64 -28.21
N ASP A 315 5.36 -3.21 -29.41
CA ASP A 315 5.60 -3.95 -30.67
C ASP A 315 7.10 -4.24 -30.84
N ILE A 316 7.98 -3.25 -30.63
CA ILE A 316 9.44 -3.43 -30.70
C ILE A 316 9.93 -4.45 -29.67
N CYS A 317 9.42 -4.38 -28.44
CA CYS A 317 9.90 -5.23 -27.34
C CYS A 317 9.38 -6.68 -27.42
N CYS A 318 8.14 -6.89 -27.88
CA CYS A 318 7.50 -8.21 -27.93
C CYS A 318 7.94 -9.05 -29.14
N ASP A 319 8.48 -8.44 -30.18
CA ASP A 319 9.00 -9.12 -31.38
C ASP A 319 10.54 -9.05 -31.42
N LYS A 320 11.20 -10.18 -31.20
CA LYS A 320 12.68 -10.27 -31.15
C LYS A 320 13.36 -9.85 -32.45
N THR A 321 12.67 -9.92 -33.58
CA THR A 321 13.19 -9.41 -34.87
C THR A 321 13.19 -7.89 -34.89
N LEU A 322 12.09 -7.27 -34.39
CA LEU A 322 12.01 -5.82 -34.26
C LEU A 322 12.98 -5.30 -33.21
N THR A 323 13.13 -6.02 -32.08
CA THR A 323 14.13 -5.69 -31.05
C THR A 323 15.55 -5.71 -31.62
N ALA A 324 15.93 -6.76 -32.39
CA ALA A 324 17.25 -6.85 -33.01
C ALA A 324 17.47 -5.72 -34.02
N LYS A 325 16.47 -5.39 -34.83
CA LYS A 325 16.50 -4.28 -35.77
C LYS A 325 16.68 -2.95 -35.04
N PHE A 326 15.92 -2.71 -33.96
CA PHE A 326 16.04 -1.50 -33.13
C PHE A 326 17.47 -1.35 -32.57
N PHE A 327 18.07 -2.43 -32.07
CA PHE A 327 19.45 -2.38 -31.58
C PHE A 327 20.43 -1.99 -32.70
N ALA A 328 20.34 -2.64 -33.85
CA ALA A 328 21.22 -2.38 -34.98
C ALA A 328 21.11 -0.94 -35.52
N GLU A 329 19.89 -0.42 -35.70
CA GLU A 329 19.63 0.92 -36.23
C GLU A 329 20.05 2.04 -35.26
N ASN A 330 20.10 1.76 -33.96
CA ASN A 330 20.48 2.74 -32.95
C ASN A 330 21.89 2.56 -32.39
N GLY A 331 22.67 1.60 -32.93
CA GLY A 331 24.07 1.37 -32.58
C GLY A 331 24.29 0.66 -31.24
N PHE A 332 23.28 -0.07 -30.73
CA PHE A 332 23.43 -0.91 -29.55
C PHE A 332 24.02 -2.27 -29.93
N ASN A 333 24.99 -2.72 -29.14
CA ASN A 333 25.57 -4.02 -29.39
C ASN A 333 24.58 -5.14 -29.07
N ALA A 334 24.35 -6.04 -30.03
CA ALA A 334 23.47 -7.17 -29.90
C ALA A 334 24.06 -8.36 -30.68
N PRO A 335 23.73 -9.62 -30.35
CA PRO A 335 24.14 -10.76 -31.16
C PRO A 335 23.57 -10.62 -32.58
N HIS A 336 24.41 -10.89 -33.57
CA HIS A 336 23.97 -10.90 -34.97
C HIS A 336 22.78 -11.85 -35.15
N THR A 337 21.73 -11.38 -35.79
CA THR A 337 20.55 -12.20 -36.13
C THR A 337 20.68 -12.59 -37.61
N TYR A 338 20.88 -13.87 -37.86
CA TYR A 338 21.09 -14.39 -39.20
C TYR A 338 19.80 -14.36 -40.02
N THR A 339 19.90 -13.89 -41.26
CA THR A 339 18.83 -13.97 -42.25
C THR A 339 18.74 -15.39 -42.84
N GLU A 340 17.60 -15.71 -43.47
CA GLU A 340 17.48 -17.02 -44.19
C GLU A 340 18.52 -17.17 -45.29
N GLU A 341 18.89 -16.08 -45.99
CA GLU A 341 19.91 -16.09 -47.01
C GLU A 341 21.29 -16.44 -46.42
N GLU A 342 21.70 -15.80 -45.33
CA GLU A 342 22.95 -16.09 -44.65
C GLU A 342 23.02 -17.56 -44.15
N LEU A 343 21.89 -18.08 -43.61
CA LEU A 343 21.82 -19.47 -43.19
C LEU A 343 21.94 -20.46 -44.37
N ASN A 344 21.29 -20.15 -45.48
CA ASN A 344 21.36 -20.98 -46.70
C ASN A 344 22.76 -20.96 -47.36
N ASP A 345 23.43 -19.82 -47.31
CA ASP A 345 24.77 -19.62 -47.84
C ASP A 345 25.86 -20.19 -46.91
N GLY A 346 25.50 -20.68 -45.71
CA GLY A 346 26.47 -21.15 -44.72
C GLY A 346 27.34 -20.06 -44.12
N LYS A 347 26.87 -18.79 -44.12
CA LYS A 347 27.59 -17.62 -43.60
C LYS A 347 27.44 -17.47 -42.10
N TYR A 348 27.73 -18.52 -41.34
CA TYR A 348 27.65 -18.53 -39.88
C TYR A 348 28.76 -19.39 -39.29
N SER A 349 28.95 -19.22 -37.96
CA SER A 349 29.87 -20.05 -37.18
C SER A 349 29.21 -20.55 -35.89
N PHE A 350 29.53 -21.81 -35.53
CA PHE A 350 29.05 -22.36 -34.26
C PHE A 350 29.91 -21.88 -33.07
N PRO A 351 29.30 -21.74 -31.86
CA PRO A 351 27.92 -22.05 -31.53
C PRO A 351 26.94 -20.97 -31.97
N LEU A 352 25.72 -21.39 -32.33
CA LEU A 352 24.57 -20.49 -32.57
C LEU A 352 23.58 -20.58 -31.45
N PHE A 353 22.63 -19.63 -31.43
CA PHE A 353 21.50 -19.63 -30.50
C PHE A 353 20.19 -19.52 -31.27
N ILE A 354 19.29 -20.50 -31.09
CA ILE A 354 17.97 -20.51 -31.74
C ILE A 354 16.86 -20.35 -30.73
N LYS A 355 15.89 -19.48 -31.02
CA LYS A 355 14.76 -19.23 -30.16
C LYS A 355 13.52 -18.81 -30.95
N PRO A 356 12.27 -18.92 -30.39
CA PRO A 356 11.10 -18.39 -31.06
C PRO A 356 11.17 -16.85 -31.20
N ARG A 357 10.65 -16.33 -32.28
CA ARG A 357 10.50 -14.87 -32.53
C ARG A 357 9.65 -14.18 -31.46
N ASP A 358 8.54 -14.83 -31.07
CA ASP A 358 7.63 -14.42 -30.03
C ASP A 358 7.73 -15.37 -28.81
N GLY A 359 7.31 -14.92 -27.64
CA GLY A 359 7.35 -15.71 -26.41
C GLY A 359 8.44 -15.30 -25.43
N SER A 360 8.38 -15.84 -24.22
CA SER A 360 9.21 -15.49 -23.07
C SER A 360 9.67 -16.72 -22.29
N SER A 361 10.40 -16.51 -21.17
CA SER A 361 10.81 -17.55 -20.22
C SER A 361 11.73 -18.64 -20.80
N SER A 362 12.52 -18.33 -21.83
CA SER A 362 13.47 -19.27 -22.49
C SER A 362 12.82 -20.57 -22.98
N ILE A 363 11.51 -20.57 -23.22
CA ILE A 363 10.81 -21.75 -23.77
C ILE A 363 11.24 -21.95 -25.22
N ASN A 364 11.69 -23.17 -25.56
CA ASN A 364 12.20 -23.55 -26.89
C ASN A 364 13.38 -22.70 -27.37
N ALA A 365 14.24 -22.28 -26.45
CA ALA A 365 15.50 -21.60 -26.74
C ALA A 365 16.67 -22.55 -26.52
N PHE A 366 17.52 -22.69 -27.53
CA PHE A 366 18.57 -23.72 -27.56
C PHE A 366 19.92 -23.18 -28.08
N LYS A 367 21.01 -23.59 -27.42
CA LYS A 367 22.33 -23.46 -27.95
C LYS A 367 22.55 -24.57 -29.00
N VAL A 368 23.11 -24.21 -30.14
CA VAL A 368 23.30 -25.07 -31.30
C VAL A 368 24.79 -25.14 -31.58
N GLU A 369 25.38 -26.33 -31.57
CA GLU A 369 26.82 -26.55 -31.65
C GLU A 369 27.27 -27.14 -32.99
N ASN A 370 26.33 -27.59 -33.83
CA ASN A 370 26.63 -28.21 -35.13
C ASN A 370 25.44 -28.16 -36.08
N GLU A 371 25.71 -28.49 -37.34
CA GLU A 371 24.75 -28.48 -38.44
C GLU A 371 23.53 -29.38 -38.20
N GLN A 372 23.74 -30.56 -37.62
CA GLN A 372 22.64 -31.50 -37.36
C GLN A 372 21.65 -30.91 -36.34
N GLN A 373 22.14 -30.29 -35.28
CA GLN A 373 21.31 -29.60 -34.29
C GLN A 373 20.60 -28.39 -34.92
N LEU A 374 21.29 -27.62 -35.77
CA LEU A 374 20.69 -26.46 -36.45
C LEU A 374 19.48 -26.89 -37.28
N ARG A 375 19.62 -27.89 -38.13
CA ARG A 375 18.52 -28.42 -38.97
C ARG A 375 17.35 -28.94 -38.13
N PHE A 376 17.66 -29.65 -37.05
CA PHE A 376 16.64 -30.18 -36.16
C PHE A 376 15.86 -29.03 -35.51
N PHE A 377 16.51 -28.07 -34.88
CA PHE A 377 15.85 -27.01 -34.17
C PHE A 377 15.14 -25.99 -35.08
N LEU A 378 15.62 -25.76 -36.29
CA LEU A 378 14.91 -24.97 -37.31
C LEU A 378 13.54 -25.57 -37.64
N SER A 379 13.41 -26.91 -37.63
CA SER A 379 12.14 -27.60 -37.87
C SER A 379 11.27 -27.70 -36.62
N TYR A 380 11.89 -27.71 -35.42
CA TYR A 380 11.20 -27.90 -34.13
C TYR A 380 10.64 -26.60 -33.58
N VAL A 381 11.42 -25.52 -33.65
CA VAL A 381 11.03 -24.20 -33.08
C VAL A 381 10.07 -23.51 -34.03
N LYS A 382 8.90 -23.10 -33.52
CA LYS A 382 7.94 -22.30 -34.31
C LYS A 382 8.47 -20.88 -34.51
N LYS A 383 8.43 -20.39 -35.77
CA LYS A 383 8.93 -19.06 -36.13
C LYS A 383 10.34 -18.81 -35.56
N PRO A 384 11.34 -19.62 -35.90
CA PRO A 384 12.66 -19.52 -35.30
C PRO A 384 13.38 -18.24 -35.71
N ILE A 385 14.13 -17.65 -34.78
CA ILE A 385 15.24 -16.76 -35.11
C ILE A 385 16.54 -17.43 -34.70
N VAL A 386 17.57 -17.24 -35.51
CA VAL A 386 18.92 -17.77 -35.25
C VAL A 386 19.85 -16.60 -35.01
N GLN A 387 20.59 -16.66 -33.92
CA GLN A 387 21.50 -15.60 -33.51
C GLN A 387 22.89 -16.17 -33.21
N GLU A 388 23.89 -15.29 -33.24
CA GLU A 388 25.18 -15.55 -32.64
C GLU A 388 25.03 -15.94 -31.17
N CYS A 389 25.76 -16.92 -30.69
CA CYS A 389 25.78 -17.32 -29.30
C CYS A 389 26.78 -16.48 -28.53
N VAL A 390 26.28 -15.52 -27.75
CA VAL A 390 27.10 -14.65 -26.91
C VAL A 390 27.38 -15.28 -25.56
N SER A 391 28.50 -14.91 -24.93
CA SER A 391 28.90 -15.33 -23.59
C SER A 391 29.35 -14.13 -22.76
N GLY A 392 29.34 -14.30 -21.45
CA GLY A 392 29.70 -13.24 -20.50
C GLY A 392 28.90 -13.32 -19.20
N LYS A 393 29.04 -12.32 -18.36
CA LYS A 393 28.17 -12.18 -17.18
C LYS A 393 26.77 -11.77 -17.63
N GLU A 394 25.76 -12.54 -17.26
CA GLU A 394 24.38 -12.22 -17.60
C GLU A 394 23.85 -11.11 -16.67
N TYR A 395 23.37 -10.03 -17.29
CA TYR A 395 22.76 -8.89 -16.60
C TYR A 395 21.28 -8.80 -16.93
N THR A 396 20.56 -8.31 -15.96
CA THR A 396 19.22 -7.74 -16.10
C THR A 396 19.25 -6.32 -15.58
N VAL A 397 18.79 -5.35 -16.37
CA VAL A 397 18.72 -3.95 -15.97
C VAL A 397 17.25 -3.60 -15.79
N ASP A 398 16.84 -3.37 -14.55
CA ASP A 398 15.51 -2.87 -14.24
C ASP A 398 15.52 -1.34 -14.34
N ALA A 399 14.62 -0.76 -15.13
CA ALA A 399 14.51 0.68 -15.24
C ALA A 399 13.06 1.14 -15.04
N PHE A 400 12.89 2.33 -14.48
CA PHE A 400 11.59 2.96 -14.34
C PHE A 400 11.59 4.36 -14.95
N ILE A 401 10.64 4.56 -15.85
CA ILE A 401 10.38 5.80 -16.57
C ILE A 401 8.95 6.23 -16.24
N ASP A 402 8.76 7.46 -15.78
CA ASP A 402 7.43 7.97 -15.53
C ASP A 402 6.63 8.17 -16.83
N PHE A 403 5.35 8.49 -16.71
CA PHE A 403 4.48 8.68 -17.87
C PHE A 403 4.68 10.04 -18.57
N GLU A 404 5.57 10.90 -18.05
CA GLU A 404 6.04 12.15 -18.69
C GLU A 404 7.36 11.91 -19.46
N GLY A 405 7.96 10.70 -19.36
CA GLY A 405 9.19 10.32 -20.03
C GLY A 405 10.46 10.58 -19.22
N ASN A 406 10.35 10.96 -17.94
CA ASN A 406 11.50 11.15 -17.07
C ASN A 406 12.04 9.80 -16.58
N ILE A 407 13.35 9.59 -16.71
CA ILE A 407 14.03 8.40 -16.19
C ILE A 407 14.23 8.58 -14.68
N ILE A 408 13.60 7.72 -13.89
CA ILE A 408 13.66 7.78 -12.42
C ILE A 408 14.78 6.90 -11.90
N SER A 409 14.98 5.71 -12.50
CA SER A 409 16.04 4.78 -12.10
C SER A 409 16.46 3.87 -13.23
N VAL A 410 17.74 3.48 -13.22
CA VAL A 410 18.31 2.42 -14.06
C VAL A 410 19.20 1.59 -13.16
N VAL A 411 18.85 0.32 -12.93
CA VAL A 411 19.49 -0.55 -11.93
C VAL A 411 19.97 -1.84 -12.58
N PRO A 412 21.24 -1.93 -12.97
CA PRO A 412 21.85 -3.17 -13.44
C PRO A 412 21.97 -4.18 -12.29
N ARG A 413 21.75 -5.44 -12.63
CA ARG A 413 21.79 -6.56 -11.71
C ARG A 413 22.38 -7.80 -12.38
N ILE A 414 23.44 -8.37 -11.77
CA ILE A 414 24.05 -9.62 -12.21
C ILE A 414 23.14 -10.79 -11.86
N ARG A 415 22.95 -11.72 -12.78
CA ARG A 415 22.24 -12.98 -12.56
C ARG A 415 23.21 -14.06 -12.09
N LEU A 416 23.43 -14.17 -10.78
CA LEU A 416 24.40 -15.12 -10.19
C LEU A 416 23.93 -16.57 -10.25
N ALA A 417 22.62 -16.83 -10.20
CA ALA A 417 22.03 -18.14 -10.37
C ALA A 417 20.63 -18.02 -10.98
N VAL A 418 20.31 -18.94 -11.89
CA VAL A 418 19.05 -18.99 -12.65
C VAL A 418 18.47 -20.39 -12.59
N ARG A 419 17.14 -20.51 -12.50
CA ARG A 419 16.39 -21.77 -12.62
C ARG A 419 15.19 -21.55 -13.55
N SER A 420 15.13 -22.31 -14.65
CA SER A 420 14.05 -22.23 -15.65
C SER A 420 13.80 -20.80 -16.15
N GLY A 421 14.87 -20.06 -16.48
CA GLY A 421 14.80 -18.68 -16.97
C GLY A 421 14.54 -17.62 -15.90
N GLU A 422 14.19 -18.01 -14.65
CA GLU A 422 14.01 -17.07 -13.54
C GLU A 422 15.25 -16.95 -12.66
N ILE A 423 15.55 -15.74 -12.22
CA ILE A 423 16.66 -15.49 -11.32
C ILE A 423 16.38 -16.06 -9.93
N LEU A 424 17.33 -16.80 -9.35
CA LEU A 424 17.32 -17.26 -7.97
C LEU A 424 18.22 -16.43 -7.07
N LYS A 425 19.35 -15.98 -7.58
CA LYS A 425 20.32 -15.17 -6.86
C LYS A 425 20.82 -14.05 -7.76
N GLY A 426 20.77 -12.83 -7.29
CA GLY A 426 21.24 -11.65 -8.01
C GLY A 426 22.00 -10.69 -7.12
N GLU A 427 22.89 -9.94 -7.73
CA GLU A 427 23.70 -8.89 -7.11
C GLU A 427 23.44 -7.58 -7.85
N ILE A 428 23.16 -6.52 -7.12
CA ILE A 428 23.08 -5.16 -7.66
C ILE A 428 24.49 -4.71 -7.99
N ASP A 429 24.71 -4.29 -9.23
CA ASP A 429 26.00 -3.80 -9.71
C ASP A 429 25.78 -2.52 -10.51
N MET A 430 25.97 -1.38 -9.86
CA MET A 430 25.73 -0.05 -10.43
C MET A 430 26.83 0.34 -11.44
N ASN A 431 27.11 -0.55 -12.40
CA ASN A 431 28.05 -0.33 -13.48
C ASN A 431 27.65 0.87 -14.35
N GLU A 432 28.43 1.94 -14.28
CA GLU A 432 28.14 3.22 -14.95
C GLU A 432 28.08 3.10 -16.50
N ALA A 433 28.87 2.21 -17.10
CA ALA A 433 28.84 2.00 -18.56
C ALA A 433 27.50 1.40 -18.99
N ILE A 434 27.00 0.39 -18.26
CA ILE A 434 25.69 -0.23 -18.51
C ILE A 434 24.56 0.78 -18.28
N ILE A 435 24.62 1.55 -17.19
CA ILE A 435 23.63 2.59 -16.87
C ILE A 435 23.56 3.64 -17.98
N SER A 436 24.72 4.15 -18.41
CA SER A 436 24.80 5.16 -19.48
C SER A 436 24.24 4.62 -20.80
N ASP A 437 24.55 3.40 -21.16
CA ASP A 437 24.13 2.78 -22.41
C ASP A 437 22.62 2.49 -22.44
N VAL A 438 22.09 1.91 -21.33
CA VAL A 438 20.64 1.68 -21.19
C VAL A 438 19.86 3.00 -21.10
N THR A 439 20.43 4.04 -20.51
CA THR A 439 19.80 5.39 -20.52
C THR A 439 19.62 5.89 -21.95
N LYS A 440 20.65 5.80 -22.82
CA LYS A 440 20.53 6.15 -24.23
C LYS A 440 19.49 5.30 -24.97
N MET A 441 19.42 4.00 -24.61
CA MET A 441 18.40 3.09 -25.16
C MET A 441 16.98 3.53 -24.82
N ILE A 442 16.75 3.93 -23.56
CA ILE A 442 15.46 4.47 -23.10
C ILE A 442 15.09 5.76 -23.84
N GLU A 443 16.03 6.66 -24.05
CA GLU A 443 15.81 7.90 -24.81
C GLU A 443 15.37 7.65 -26.27
N LYS A 444 15.84 6.55 -26.88
CA LYS A 444 15.46 6.14 -28.25
C LYS A 444 14.16 5.37 -28.30
N LEU A 445 13.96 4.43 -27.37
CA LEU A 445 12.80 3.55 -27.31
C LEU A 445 11.55 4.27 -26.75
N ARG A 446 11.75 5.28 -25.87
CA ARG A 446 10.71 6.04 -25.18
C ARG A 446 9.67 5.18 -24.49
N PRO A 447 10.08 4.22 -23.65
CA PRO A 447 9.15 3.44 -22.87
C PRO A 447 8.52 4.29 -21.77
N SER A 448 7.44 3.78 -21.15
CA SER A 448 6.93 4.28 -19.88
C SER A 448 6.64 3.13 -18.93
N GLY A 449 6.65 3.41 -17.63
CA GLY A 449 6.50 2.41 -16.59
C GLY A 449 7.80 1.62 -16.31
N HIS A 450 7.64 0.43 -15.79
CA HIS A 450 8.76 -0.46 -15.47
C HIS A 450 9.16 -1.27 -16.69
N ILE A 451 10.46 -1.26 -17.03
CA ILE A 451 11.03 -2.10 -18.07
C ILE A 451 12.21 -2.93 -17.55
N THR A 452 12.49 -4.01 -18.23
CA THR A 452 13.60 -4.93 -17.92
C THR A 452 14.40 -5.19 -19.20
N VAL A 453 15.67 -4.78 -19.23
CA VAL A 453 16.59 -5.00 -20.34
C VAL A 453 17.55 -6.14 -19.97
N GLN A 454 17.77 -7.09 -20.85
CA GLN A 454 18.66 -8.24 -20.60
C GLN A 454 19.80 -8.30 -21.61
N GLY A 455 20.96 -8.78 -21.17
CA GLY A 455 22.11 -8.98 -22.03
C GLY A 455 23.28 -9.62 -21.30
N PHE A 456 24.36 -9.80 -22.04
CA PHE A 456 25.61 -10.35 -21.55
C PHE A 456 26.72 -9.31 -21.60
N PHE A 457 27.41 -9.12 -20.49
CA PHE A 457 28.57 -8.26 -20.38
C PHE A 457 29.83 -9.11 -20.58
N GLY A 458 30.50 -8.90 -21.72
CA GLY A 458 31.66 -9.65 -22.11
C GLY A 458 32.96 -9.30 -21.37
N GLU A 459 34.02 -10.10 -21.56
CA GLU A 459 35.36 -9.78 -21.03
C GLU A 459 35.99 -8.56 -21.74
N ASP A 460 35.46 -8.18 -22.88
CA ASP A 460 35.78 -6.97 -23.64
C ASP A 460 35.09 -5.70 -23.12
N GLU A 461 34.41 -5.82 -21.96
CA GLU A 461 33.64 -4.74 -21.32
C GLU A 461 32.49 -4.18 -22.19
N ILE A 462 32.00 -5.00 -23.13
CA ILE A 462 30.88 -4.64 -24.01
C ILE A 462 29.63 -5.38 -23.58
N MET A 463 28.52 -4.63 -23.37
CA MET A 463 27.21 -5.21 -23.14
C MET A 463 26.55 -5.58 -24.47
N ARG A 464 26.11 -6.84 -24.61
CA ARG A 464 25.36 -7.35 -25.76
C ARG A 464 23.94 -7.64 -25.36
N TYR A 465 23.02 -6.82 -25.85
CA TYR A 465 21.61 -6.87 -25.48
C TYR A 465 20.87 -7.97 -26.23
N ILE A 466 20.01 -8.72 -25.53
CA ILE A 466 19.29 -9.87 -26.11
C ILE A 466 17.78 -9.71 -26.10
N GLU A 467 17.21 -8.92 -25.18
CA GLU A 467 15.78 -8.63 -25.12
C GLU A 467 15.45 -7.42 -24.24
N ILE A 468 14.28 -6.84 -24.48
CA ILE A 468 13.66 -5.81 -23.66
C ILE A 468 12.27 -6.29 -23.30
N ASN A 469 11.92 -6.28 -22.01
CA ASN A 469 10.59 -6.66 -21.52
C ASN A 469 9.94 -5.41 -20.87
N PRO A 470 8.92 -4.79 -21.49
CA PRO A 470 8.34 -3.55 -21.00
C PRO A 470 7.29 -3.81 -19.90
N ARG A 471 7.71 -4.47 -18.83
CA ARG A 471 6.93 -4.87 -17.67
C ARG A 471 7.82 -5.27 -16.50
N PHE A 472 7.24 -5.52 -15.32
CA PHE A 472 7.96 -6.08 -14.19
C PHE A 472 8.55 -7.46 -14.50
N GLY A 473 9.88 -7.57 -14.43
CA GLY A 473 10.58 -8.84 -14.49
C GLY A 473 10.40 -9.67 -13.20
N GLY A 474 10.62 -10.99 -13.26
CA GLY A 474 10.57 -11.86 -12.09
C GLY A 474 11.58 -11.49 -10.99
N GLY A 475 12.66 -10.82 -11.36
CA GLY A 475 13.69 -10.31 -10.45
C GLY A 475 13.52 -8.86 -10.02
N ALA A 476 12.56 -8.11 -10.54
CA ALA A 476 12.31 -6.71 -10.18
C ALA A 476 12.20 -6.46 -8.66
N PRO A 477 11.64 -7.39 -7.84
CA PRO A 477 11.66 -7.23 -6.39
C PRO A 477 13.04 -6.99 -5.79
N MET A 478 14.13 -7.50 -6.38
CA MET A 478 15.49 -7.28 -5.89
C MET A 478 15.90 -5.81 -6.06
N SER A 479 15.64 -5.21 -7.23
CA SER A 479 15.92 -3.80 -7.50
C SER A 479 15.03 -2.88 -6.66
N ILE A 480 13.76 -3.24 -6.44
CA ILE A 480 12.84 -2.50 -5.57
C ILE A 480 13.36 -2.50 -4.12
N ARG A 481 13.74 -3.66 -3.59
CA ARG A 481 14.34 -3.79 -2.24
C ARG A 481 15.68 -3.08 -2.11
N ALA A 482 16.42 -2.93 -3.21
CA ALA A 482 17.68 -2.19 -3.24
C ALA A 482 17.50 -0.66 -3.25
N GLY A 483 16.28 -0.16 -3.38
CA GLY A 483 15.97 1.27 -3.34
C GLY A 483 15.29 1.83 -4.59
N ALA A 484 15.16 1.06 -5.67
CA ALA A 484 14.37 1.45 -6.85
C ALA A 484 12.88 1.15 -6.63
N ASP A 485 12.27 1.81 -5.65
CA ASP A 485 10.91 1.49 -5.20
C ASP A 485 9.83 1.90 -6.21
N THR A 486 9.77 1.19 -7.30
CA THR A 486 8.81 1.39 -8.38
C THR A 486 7.35 1.30 -7.91
N CYS A 487 7.07 0.46 -6.90
CA CYS A 487 5.73 0.35 -6.33
C CYS A 487 5.33 1.66 -5.64
N GLU A 488 6.23 2.26 -4.87
CA GLU A 488 6.01 3.58 -4.24
C GLU A 488 5.79 4.66 -5.31
N TRP A 489 6.62 4.68 -6.36
CA TRP A 489 6.54 5.69 -7.40
C TRP A 489 5.23 5.62 -8.19
N LEU A 490 4.75 4.42 -8.49
CA LEU A 490 3.47 4.23 -9.16
C LEU A 490 2.29 4.74 -8.31
N TYR A 491 2.30 4.49 -6.99
CA TYR A 491 1.30 5.09 -6.09
C TYR A 491 1.36 6.61 -6.11
N LYS A 492 2.56 7.22 -6.07
CA LYS A 492 2.74 8.67 -6.13
C LYS A 492 2.22 9.26 -7.43
N ILE A 493 2.51 8.63 -8.57
CA ILE A 493 2.01 9.06 -9.88
C ILE A 493 0.47 9.07 -9.90
N VAL A 494 -0.17 7.97 -9.46
CA VAL A 494 -1.64 7.88 -9.38
C VAL A 494 -2.22 8.90 -8.39
N ALA A 495 -1.48 9.24 -7.35
CA ALA A 495 -1.87 10.29 -6.41
C ALA A 495 -1.73 11.71 -6.99
N GLY A 496 -1.02 11.89 -8.11
CA GLY A 496 -0.65 13.19 -8.69
C GLY A 496 0.55 13.84 -8.00
N GLU A 497 1.36 13.05 -7.28
CA GLU A 497 2.58 13.51 -6.62
C GLU A 497 3.78 13.35 -7.55
N LYS A 498 4.73 14.29 -7.48
CA LYS A 498 5.97 14.22 -8.25
C LYS A 498 7.01 13.33 -7.58
N ILE A 499 7.77 12.63 -8.41
CA ILE A 499 8.91 11.81 -7.97
C ILE A 499 10.17 12.66 -8.09
N ASP A 500 10.96 12.69 -7.02
CA ASP A 500 12.28 13.35 -7.01
C ASP A 500 13.36 12.29 -7.22
N ALA A 501 13.76 12.10 -8.48
CA ALA A 501 14.78 11.11 -8.86
C ALA A 501 16.13 11.34 -8.16
N SER A 502 16.46 12.58 -7.77
CA SER A 502 17.71 12.90 -7.08
C SER A 502 17.83 12.28 -5.68
N LYS A 503 16.71 11.87 -5.10
CA LYS A 503 16.64 11.21 -3.79
C LYS A 503 16.71 9.69 -3.84
N VAL A 504 16.68 9.12 -5.04
CA VAL A 504 16.78 7.67 -5.22
C VAL A 504 18.20 7.23 -4.86
N LYS A 505 18.30 6.29 -3.93
CA LYS A 505 19.58 5.71 -3.50
C LYS A 505 19.51 4.20 -3.65
N ILE A 506 20.36 3.67 -4.48
CA ILE A 506 20.45 2.24 -4.74
C ILE A 506 21.56 1.61 -3.90
N ALA A 507 21.28 0.49 -3.28
CA ALA A 507 22.25 -0.29 -2.51
C ALA A 507 23.13 -1.11 -3.46
N ASP A 508 24.21 -0.52 -3.93
CA ASP A 508 25.23 -1.16 -4.76
C ASP A 508 25.90 -2.33 -4.03
N GLY A 509 26.24 -3.41 -4.73
CA GLY A 509 26.81 -4.63 -4.17
C GLY A 509 25.84 -5.47 -3.33
N ALA A 510 24.58 -5.08 -3.20
CA ALA A 510 23.60 -5.84 -2.43
C ALA A 510 23.24 -7.15 -3.14
N VAL A 511 23.35 -8.28 -2.41
CA VAL A 511 23.04 -9.62 -2.91
C VAL A 511 21.69 -10.09 -2.37
N TYR A 512 20.80 -10.47 -3.28
CA TYR A 512 19.47 -11.00 -2.98
C TYR A 512 19.36 -12.46 -3.39
N VAL A 513 18.71 -13.26 -2.54
CA VAL A 513 18.46 -14.68 -2.77
C VAL A 513 16.97 -14.94 -2.66
N ARG A 514 16.37 -15.57 -3.65
CA ARG A 514 14.99 -16.05 -3.59
C ARG A 514 14.95 -17.41 -2.92
N PHE A 515 13.89 -17.65 -2.18
CA PHE A 515 13.60 -18.93 -1.54
C PHE A 515 12.17 -19.35 -1.87
N ASP A 516 11.90 -20.66 -1.78
CA ASP A 516 10.56 -21.20 -1.99
C ASP A 516 9.76 -21.14 -0.69
N ASP A 517 8.49 -20.76 -0.80
CA ASP A 517 7.50 -20.77 0.28
C ASP A 517 6.21 -21.41 -0.24
N SER A 518 5.30 -21.78 0.63
CA SER A 518 4.05 -22.43 0.26
C SER A 518 2.86 -21.79 0.95
N VAL A 519 1.73 -21.79 0.25
CA VAL A 519 0.42 -21.37 0.78
C VAL A 519 -0.62 -22.44 0.50
N ARG A 520 -1.44 -22.75 1.50
CA ARG A 520 -2.57 -23.65 1.32
C ARG A 520 -3.70 -22.92 0.62
N VAL A 521 -4.15 -23.45 -0.52
CA VAL A 521 -5.19 -22.83 -1.37
C VAL A 521 -6.54 -23.56 -1.30
N LYS A 522 -6.57 -24.82 -0.87
CA LYS A 522 -7.79 -25.66 -0.69
C LYS A 522 -7.70 -26.49 0.58
#